data_f10bcbc0915b94d20fe08dc47d244f61
#
_entry.id   f10bcbc0915b94d20fe08dc47d244f61
#
_cell.length_a   1.000
_cell.length_b   1.000
_cell.length_c   1.000
_cell.angle_alpha   90.00
_cell.angle_beta   90.00
_cell.angle_gamma   90.00
#
_symmetry.space_group_name_H-M   'P 1'
#
loop_
_entity.id
_entity.type
_entity.pdbx_description
1 polymer ?
#
loop_
_entity_poly.entity_id
_entity_poly.type
_entity_poly.pdbx_seq_one_letter_code
_entity_poly.pdbx_strand_id
1 'polypeptide(L)'
;MKINIQKKIYGYEDLFSYFVKLNLDHKLPNKFIISGKKGIGKSSFAYHLINYFFSKDEECKYNIADLEINELNRSFKLVQNLCHPNFYLIDVDNIKENIGIEKIRKCFDFINKSSINGERRIVLIDNIEYLNINSANA
;
A
#
# COMPACT_ATOMS: atom_id res chain seq x y z
N MET A 1 -13.45 10.30 -1.10
CA MET A 1 -12.53 10.41 0.06
C MET A 1 -11.10 10.47 -0.45
N LYS A 2 -10.28 11.33 0.10
CA LYS A 2 -8.89 11.50 -0.34
C LYS A 2 -7.97 11.15 0.82
N ILE A 3 -7.04 10.23 0.61
CA ILE A 3 -6.07 9.84 1.64
C ILE A 3 -4.97 10.90 1.70
N ASN A 4 -4.58 11.28 2.92
CA ASN A 4 -3.42 12.16 3.10
C ASN A 4 -2.15 11.31 3.11
N ILE A 5 -1.40 11.35 2.00
CA ILE A 5 -0.13 10.63 1.84
C ILE A 5 1.01 11.63 1.92
N GLN A 6 1.93 11.41 2.84
CA GLN A 6 3.17 12.17 2.93
C GLN A 6 4.02 11.90 1.68
N LYS A 7 4.52 12.95 1.03
CA LYS A 7 5.22 12.83 -0.25
C LYS A 7 6.68 12.47 -0.11
N LYS A 8 7.30 12.77 1.03
CA LYS A 8 8.70 12.46 1.32
C LYS A 8 8.82 11.79 2.68
N ILE A 9 9.63 10.75 2.76
CA ILE A 9 9.93 10.03 4.01
C ILE A 9 11.42 10.07 4.29
N TYR A 10 11.79 9.96 5.56
CA TYR A 10 13.17 10.04 6.04
C TYR A 10 13.46 8.88 6.99
N GLY A 11 14.71 8.41 6.99
CA GLY A 11 15.15 7.34 7.90
C GLY A 11 14.73 5.94 7.49
N TYR A 12 14.28 5.77 6.24
CA TYR A 12 13.86 4.49 5.68
C TYR A 12 14.75 4.02 4.52
N GLU A 13 15.86 4.67 4.28
CA GLU A 13 16.73 4.47 3.13
C GLU A 13 17.17 3.01 3.00
N ASP A 14 17.69 2.43 4.08
CA ASP A 14 18.16 1.04 4.09
C ASP A 14 17.02 0.04 3.89
N LEU A 15 15.91 0.25 4.60
CA LEU A 15 14.75 -0.63 4.49
C LEU A 15 14.11 -0.56 3.10
N PHE A 16 13.99 0.64 2.53
CA PHE A 16 13.45 0.83 1.20
C PHE A 16 14.33 0.17 0.15
N SER A 17 15.65 0.38 0.22
CA SER A 17 16.64 -0.25 -0.65
C SER A 17 16.59 -1.77 -0.57
N TYR A 18 16.36 -2.34 0.61
CA TYR A 18 16.18 -3.77 0.80
C TYR A 18 14.95 -4.29 0.04
N PHE A 19 13.80 -3.61 0.12
CA PHE A 19 12.59 -3.98 -0.64
C PHE A 19 12.78 -3.84 -2.15
N VAL A 20 13.46 -2.78 -2.60
CA VAL A 20 13.81 -2.60 -4.02
C VAL A 20 14.65 -3.76 -4.52
N LYS A 21 15.67 -4.18 -3.76
CA LYS A 21 16.52 -5.32 -4.09
C LYS A 21 15.72 -6.61 -4.15
N LEU A 22 14.89 -6.91 -3.16
CA LEU A 22 14.02 -8.09 -3.18
C LEU A 22 13.11 -8.11 -4.40
N ASN A 23 12.59 -6.97 -4.80
CA ASN A 23 11.75 -6.86 -5.99
C ASN A 23 12.53 -7.14 -7.28
N LEU A 24 13.74 -6.57 -7.42
CA LEU A 24 14.60 -6.78 -8.57
C LEU A 24 15.08 -8.25 -8.68
N ASP A 25 15.35 -8.88 -7.54
CA ASP A 25 15.77 -10.29 -7.46
C ASP A 25 14.58 -11.27 -7.59
N HIS A 26 13.36 -10.80 -7.80
CA HIS A 26 12.12 -11.60 -7.81
C HIS A 26 11.89 -12.42 -6.53
N LYS A 27 12.40 -11.93 -5.40
CA LYS A 27 12.30 -12.55 -4.06
C LYS A 27 11.36 -11.82 -3.11
N LEU A 28 10.62 -10.81 -3.60
CA LEU A 28 9.67 -10.08 -2.78
C LEU A 28 8.55 -11.03 -2.32
N PRO A 29 8.33 -11.20 -1.01
CA PRO A 29 7.25 -12.06 -0.53
C PRO A 29 5.88 -11.50 -0.92
N ASN A 30 4.92 -12.40 -1.19
CA ASN A 30 3.55 -11.99 -1.53
C ASN A 30 2.80 -11.35 -0.36
N LYS A 31 3.25 -11.61 0.87
CA LYS A 31 2.65 -11.09 2.10
C LYS A 31 3.76 -10.68 3.06
N PHE A 32 3.63 -9.53 3.69
CA PHE A 32 4.52 -9.10 4.76
C PHE A 32 3.80 -8.13 5.71
N ILE A 33 4.29 -8.02 6.91
CA ILE A 33 3.76 -7.14 7.95
C ILE A 33 4.81 -6.09 8.29
N ILE A 34 4.40 -4.83 8.25
CA ILE A 34 5.20 -3.70 8.71
C ILE A 34 4.81 -3.43 10.16
N SER A 35 5.71 -3.71 11.10
CA SER A 35 5.49 -3.51 12.52
C SER A 35 6.40 -2.42 13.09
N GLY A 36 5.99 -1.81 14.18
CA GLY A 36 6.75 -0.74 14.85
C GLY A 36 5.87 0.15 15.72
N LYS A 37 6.50 1.06 16.45
CA LYS A 37 5.80 1.99 17.34
C LYS A 37 4.75 2.82 16.60
N LYS A 38 3.70 3.24 17.30
CA LYS A 38 2.70 4.15 16.76
C LYS A 38 3.37 5.48 16.37
N GLY A 39 2.99 6.02 15.22
CA GLY A 39 3.52 7.31 14.73
C GLY A 39 4.88 7.24 14.02
N ILE A 40 5.53 6.08 13.91
CA ILE A 40 6.83 5.96 13.25
C ILE A 40 6.78 6.09 11.71
N GLY A 41 5.58 6.17 11.12
CA GLY A 41 5.43 6.33 9.66
C GLY A 41 5.24 5.04 8.88
N LYS A 42 4.74 3.96 9.51
CA LYS A 42 4.49 2.67 8.84
C LYS A 42 3.60 2.80 7.59
N SER A 43 2.48 3.50 7.72
CA SER A 43 1.56 3.72 6.60
C SER A 43 2.21 4.56 5.50
N SER A 44 2.96 5.61 5.85
CA SER A 44 3.71 6.41 4.88
C SER A 44 4.70 5.55 4.10
N PHE A 45 5.47 4.69 4.79
CA PHE A 45 6.39 3.76 4.14
C PHE A 45 5.66 2.80 3.19
N ALA A 46 4.51 2.25 3.60
CA ALA A 46 3.70 1.37 2.76
C ALA A 46 3.22 2.08 1.49
N TYR A 47 2.72 3.32 1.59
CA TYR A 47 2.30 4.10 0.43
C TYR A 47 3.45 4.45 -0.51
N HIS A 48 4.65 4.68 0.00
CA HIS A 48 5.84 4.88 -0.81
C HIS A 48 6.23 3.62 -1.59
N LEU A 49 6.20 2.44 -0.96
CA LEU A 49 6.41 1.17 -1.66
C LEU A 49 5.34 0.93 -2.75
N ILE A 50 4.07 1.19 -2.43
CA ILE A 50 2.97 1.04 -3.40
C ILE A 50 3.20 1.95 -4.60
N ASN A 51 3.58 3.21 -4.38
CA ASN A 51 3.87 4.13 -5.46
C ASN A 51 5.08 3.69 -6.29
N TYR A 52 6.13 3.21 -5.66
CA TYR A 52 7.28 2.65 -6.34
C TYR A 52 6.88 1.50 -7.30
N PHE A 53 6.01 0.59 -6.84
CA PHE A 53 5.57 -0.53 -7.68
C PHE A 53 4.69 -0.11 -8.84
N PHE A 54 3.75 0.81 -8.62
CA PHE A 54 2.80 1.21 -9.65
C PHE A 54 3.36 2.22 -10.65
N SER A 55 4.29 3.07 -10.25
CA SER A 55 4.83 4.11 -11.11
C SER A 55 6.06 3.72 -11.93
N LYS A 56 6.49 2.45 -11.87
CA LYS A 56 7.74 1.99 -12.49
C LYS A 56 7.84 2.30 -14.00
N ASP A 57 6.72 2.28 -14.70
CA ASP A 57 6.64 2.51 -16.15
C ASP A 57 6.07 3.91 -16.47
N GLU A 58 5.90 4.77 -15.47
CA GLU A 58 5.45 6.15 -15.66
C GLU A 58 6.64 7.10 -15.94
N GLU A 59 6.36 8.18 -16.68
CA GLU A 59 7.35 9.24 -16.92
C GLU A 59 7.79 9.89 -15.61
N CYS A 60 6.82 10.24 -14.74
CA CYS A 60 7.06 10.82 -13.42
C CYS A 60 7.09 9.73 -12.33
N LYS A 61 7.95 8.74 -12.48
CA LYS A 61 8.07 7.63 -11.51
C LYS A 61 8.58 8.06 -10.14
N TYR A 62 8.45 7.13 -9.18
CA TYR A 62 8.95 7.31 -7.81
C TYR A 62 10.45 7.61 -7.77
N ASN A 63 10.86 8.61 -6.98
CA ASN A 63 12.26 8.94 -6.78
C ASN A 63 12.85 8.11 -5.62
N ILE A 64 13.60 7.06 -5.97
CA ILE A 64 14.21 6.16 -4.98
C ILE A 64 15.33 6.86 -4.21
N ALA A 65 16.09 7.76 -4.85
CA ALA A 65 17.23 8.41 -4.23
C ALA A 65 16.82 9.33 -3.08
N ASP A 66 15.73 10.06 -3.24
CA ASP A 66 15.21 11.01 -2.26
C ASP A 66 14.05 10.46 -1.42
N LEU A 67 13.61 9.23 -1.67
CA LEU A 67 12.40 8.63 -1.10
C LEU A 67 11.18 9.56 -1.23
N GLU A 68 10.94 10.01 -2.46
CA GLU A 68 9.93 11.02 -2.75
C GLU A 68 8.96 10.60 -3.84
N ILE A 69 7.69 10.84 -3.58
CA ILE A 69 6.59 10.64 -4.53
C ILE A 69 6.45 11.90 -5.40
N ASN A 70 6.52 11.75 -6.72
CA ASN A 70 6.24 12.84 -7.64
C ASN A 70 4.74 13.10 -7.73
N GLU A 71 4.29 14.33 -7.49
CA GLU A 71 2.87 14.72 -7.52
C GLU A 71 2.23 14.60 -8.91
N LEU A 72 3.02 14.63 -9.96
CA LEU A 72 2.53 14.45 -11.34
C LEU A 72 2.28 12.99 -11.68
N ASN A 73 2.76 12.08 -10.85
CA ASN A 73 2.61 10.65 -10.98
C ASN A 73 1.14 10.25 -10.98
N ARG A 74 0.71 9.56 -12.05
CA ARG A 74 -0.68 9.15 -12.23
C ARG A 74 -1.13 8.16 -11.15
N SER A 75 -0.30 7.16 -10.86
CA SER A 75 -0.60 6.14 -9.84
C SER A 75 -0.77 6.76 -8.46
N PHE A 76 0.02 7.79 -8.10
CA PHE A 76 -0.16 8.53 -6.85
C PHE A 76 -1.55 9.15 -6.75
N LYS A 77 -1.99 9.86 -7.80
CA LYS A 77 -3.32 10.49 -7.83
C LYS A 77 -4.44 9.47 -7.70
N LEU A 78 -4.31 8.32 -8.37
CA LEU A 78 -5.31 7.26 -8.33
C LEU A 78 -5.37 6.57 -6.96
N VAL A 79 -4.22 6.25 -6.36
CA VAL A 79 -4.15 5.65 -5.02
C VAL A 79 -4.69 6.62 -3.98
N GLN A 80 -4.28 7.90 -4.03
CA GLN A 80 -4.72 8.92 -3.09
C GLN A 80 -6.24 9.10 -3.09
N ASN A 81 -6.90 8.93 -4.24
CA ASN A 81 -8.35 9.03 -4.40
C ASN A 81 -9.07 7.65 -4.29
N LEU A 82 -8.39 6.58 -3.93
CA LEU A 82 -8.93 5.22 -3.84
C LEU A 82 -9.54 4.71 -5.16
N CYS A 83 -9.02 5.18 -6.28
CA CYS A 83 -9.51 4.87 -7.63
C CYS A 83 -8.53 4.02 -8.46
N HIS A 84 -7.38 3.61 -7.89
CA HIS A 84 -6.42 2.79 -8.63
C HIS A 84 -6.98 1.37 -8.84
N PRO A 85 -7.07 0.86 -10.09
CA PRO A 85 -7.75 -0.40 -10.40
C PRO A 85 -7.10 -1.62 -9.78
N ASN A 86 -5.81 -1.55 -9.46
CA ASN A 86 -5.04 -2.65 -8.87
C ASN A 86 -4.69 -2.40 -7.38
N PHE A 87 -5.33 -1.43 -6.72
CA PHE A 87 -5.13 -1.11 -5.31
C PHE A 87 -6.43 -1.24 -4.51
N TYR A 88 -6.35 -1.88 -3.35
CA TYR A 88 -7.44 -1.97 -2.41
C TYR A 88 -6.96 -1.64 -0.99
N LEU A 89 -7.64 -0.71 -0.33
CA LEU A 89 -7.37 -0.33 1.06
C LEU A 89 -8.41 -0.96 1.98
N ILE A 90 -7.92 -1.60 3.03
CA ILE A 90 -8.72 -2.00 4.19
C ILE A 90 -8.24 -1.16 5.37
N ASP A 91 -9.14 -0.37 5.94
CA ASP A 91 -8.87 0.48 7.09
C ASP A 91 -10.15 0.61 7.93
N VAL A 92 -10.02 1.12 9.14
CA VAL A 92 -11.15 1.48 9.99
C VAL A 92 -11.82 2.76 9.48
N ASP A 93 -13.15 2.80 9.48
CA ASP A 93 -13.89 3.99 9.06
C ASP A 93 -13.84 5.08 10.14
N ASN A 94 -13.83 4.66 11.43
CA ASN A 94 -13.72 5.51 12.60
C ASN A 94 -12.78 4.88 13.62
N ILE A 95 -12.13 5.71 14.46
CA ILE A 95 -11.15 5.28 15.49
C ILE A 95 -11.72 4.25 16.49
N LYS A 96 -13.05 4.12 16.57
CA LYS A 96 -13.76 3.20 17.48
C LYS A 96 -14.37 1.97 16.78
N GLU A 97 -14.24 1.85 15.47
CA GLU A 97 -14.81 0.74 14.71
C GLU A 97 -13.77 -0.33 14.41
N ASN A 98 -14.22 -1.58 14.47
CA ASN A 98 -13.41 -2.71 14.02
C ASN A 98 -13.51 -2.88 12.50
N ILE A 99 -12.47 -3.44 11.90
CA ILE A 99 -12.52 -3.87 10.50
C ILE A 99 -13.45 -5.08 10.41
N GLY A 100 -14.63 -4.87 9.84
CA GLY A 100 -15.66 -5.88 9.73
C GLY A 100 -15.40 -6.91 8.61
N ILE A 101 -16.03 -8.09 8.73
CA ILE A 101 -15.89 -9.19 7.77
C ILE A 101 -16.30 -8.80 6.34
N GLU A 102 -17.23 -7.86 6.17
CA GLU A 102 -17.67 -7.42 4.85
C GLU A 102 -16.56 -6.72 4.05
N LYS A 103 -15.70 -5.93 4.71
CA LYS A 103 -14.54 -5.33 4.06
C LYS A 103 -13.56 -6.39 3.56
N ILE A 104 -13.37 -7.43 4.34
CA ILE A 104 -12.53 -8.58 3.96
C ILE A 104 -13.14 -9.34 2.78
N ARG A 105 -14.45 -9.60 2.77
CA ARG A 105 -15.13 -10.26 1.64
C ARG A 105 -15.00 -9.47 0.34
N LYS A 106 -15.22 -8.16 0.37
CA LYS A 106 -15.00 -7.28 -0.79
C LYS A 106 -13.54 -7.30 -1.27
N CYS A 107 -12.59 -7.44 -0.36
CA CYS A 107 -11.19 -7.61 -0.70
C CYS A 107 -10.94 -8.93 -1.46
N PHE A 108 -11.57 -10.04 -1.06
CA PHE A 108 -11.48 -11.29 -1.81
C PHE A 108 -12.07 -11.17 -3.21
N ASP A 109 -13.19 -10.49 -3.38
CA ASP A 109 -13.76 -10.22 -4.70
C ASP A 109 -12.79 -9.41 -5.57
N PHE A 110 -12.08 -8.44 -4.96
CA PHE A 110 -11.04 -7.69 -5.65
C PHE A 110 -9.86 -8.58 -6.06
N ILE A 111 -9.34 -9.43 -5.15
CA ILE A 111 -8.20 -10.30 -5.41
C ILE A 111 -8.51 -11.33 -6.51
N ASN A 112 -9.73 -11.88 -6.52
CA ASN A 112 -10.14 -12.92 -7.44
C ASN A 112 -10.44 -12.43 -8.88
N LYS A 113 -10.59 -11.12 -9.09
CA LYS A 113 -10.72 -10.55 -10.44
C LYS A 113 -9.35 -10.54 -11.14
N SER A 114 -9.32 -10.66 -12.45
CA SER A 114 -8.09 -10.50 -13.22
C SER A 114 -7.51 -9.10 -13.06
N SER A 115 -6.18 -8.99 -12.93
CA SER A 115 -5.53 -7.67 -12.91
C SER A 115 -5.69 -6.97 -14.25
N ILE A 116 -5.81 -5.65 -14.23
CA ILE A 116 -5.79 -4.85 -15.45
C ILE A 116 -4.35 -4.77 -15.94
N ASN A 117 -4.12 -5.04 -17.22
CA ASN A 117 -2.80 -5.01 -17.89
C ASN A 117 -1.73 -5.95 -17.30
N GLY A 118 -2.11 -7.01 -16.57
CA GLY A 118 -1.13 -7.91 -15.95
C GLY A 118 -0.30 -7.30 -14.82
N GLU A 119 -0.66 -6.11 -14.37
CA GLU A 119 0.02 -5.42 -13.26
C GLU A 119 -0.23 -6.11 -11.91
N ARG A 120 0.70 -5.89 -10.99
CA ARG A 120 0.58 -6.38 -9.60
C ARG A 120 -0.66 -5.78 -8.93
N ARG A 121 -1.43 -6.61 -8.24
CA ARG A 121 -2.47 -6.16 -7.31
C ARG A 121 -1.90 -6.01 -5.92
N ILE A 122 -2.26 -4.94 -5.26
CA ILE A 122 -1.80 -4.63 -3.91
C ILE A 122 -3.00 -4.38 -3.02
N VAL A 123 -3.06 -5.10 -1.90
CA VAL A 123 -3.98 -4.85 -0.81
C VAL A 123 -3.16 -4.30 0.36
N LEU A 124 -3.55 -3.13 0.84
CA LEU A 124 -3.02 -2.55 2.07
C LEU A 124 -4.06 -2.71 3.17
N ILE A 125 -3.68 -3.35 4.27
CA ILE A 125 -4.46 -3.37 5.51
C ILE A 125 -3.78 -2.43 6.47
N ASP A 126 -4.35 -1.24 6.66
CA ASP A 126 -3.88 -0.29 7.67
C ASP A 126 -4.61 -0.53 8.98
N ASN A 127 -3.95 -0.25 10.09
CA ASN A 127 -4.52 -0.47 11.43
C ASN A 127 -5.03 -1.92 11.65
N ILE A 128 -4.20 -2.91 11.27
CA ILE A 128 -4.54 -4.34 11.33
C ILE A 128 -4.96 -4.81 12.72
N GLU A 129 -4.56 -4.11 13.77
CA GLU A 129 -4.95 -4.35 15.16
C GLU A 129 -6.46 -4.19 15.44
N TYR A 130 -7.17 -3.53 14.53
CA TYR A 130 -8.64 -3.38 14.60
C TYR A 130 -9.41 -4.49 13.87
N LEU A 131 -8.74 -5.50 13.34
CA LEU A 131 -9.42 -6.69 12.82
C LEU A 131 -10.12 -7.42 13.98
N ASN A 132 -11.42 -7.68 13.83
CA ASN A 132 -12.13 -8.55 14.75
C ASN A 132 -11.80 -10.04 14.45
N ILE A 133 -12.15 -10.95 15.38
CA ILE A 133 -11.85 -12.39 15.26
C ILE A 133 -12.42 -12.97 13.95
N ASN A 134 -13.63 -12.62 13.58
CA ASN A 134 -14.27 -13.13 12.37
C ASN A 134 -13.56 -12.67 11.10
N SER A 135 -13.13 -11.40 11.08
CA SER A 135 -12.38 -10.81 9.96
C SER A 135 -10.96 -11.38 9.86
N ALA A 136 -10.30 -11.64 10.99
CA ALA A 136 -8.97 -12.24 11.02
C ALA A 136 -8.96 -13.71 10.56
N ASN A 137 -10.07 -14.43 10.77
CA ASN A 137 -10.23 -15.84 10.40
C ASN A 137 -10.77 -16.03 8.97
N ALA A 138 -11.20 -14.97 8.34
CA ALA A 138 -11.66 -15.00 6.95
C ALA A 138 -10.48 -15.00 5.99
#